data_fa84e53b85b31551552713ecdf7ee513
#
_entry.id   fa84e53b85b31551552713ecdf7ee513
#
_cell.length_a   1.000
_cell.length_b   1.000
_cell.length_c   1.000
_cell.angle_alpha   90.00
_cell.angle_beta   90.00
_cell.angle_gamma   90.00
#
_symmetry.space_group_name_H-M   'P 1'
#
loop_
_entity.id
_entity.type
_entity.pdbx_description
1 polymer ?
#
loop_
_entity_poly.entity_id
_entity_poly.type
_entity_poly.pdbx_seq_one_letter_code
_entity_poly.pdbx_strand_id
1 'polypeptide(L)'
;FTIVNSNMVNGIRRVTIERGYDPRDFVLVAGGGATGAHITALAREMGIRKVLVSKLSSGLCAYGQIISDVKYNYMATIPMRLEKNNSGKIINDKFKEIENIGIEHLKQDGFDEKNIQIYRSLEMRYVGQIHECTVNVNFFEINNDNIDKIINAFHNRHKELYAYNEIDSEVE
;
A
#
# COMPACT_ATOMS: atom_id res chain seq x y z
N PHE A 1 9.86 -30.80 5.29
CA PHE A 1 9.09 -30.17 4.19
C PHE A 1 7.63 -29.96 4.57
N THR A 2 6.91 -30.92 5.13
CA THR A 2 5.46 -30.83 5.42
C THR A 2 5.09 -29.61 6.27
N ILE A 3 5.75 -29.41 7.40
CA ILE A 3 5.46 -28.28 8.31
C ILE A 3 5.69 -26.93 7.60
N VAL A 4 6.77 -26.82 6.84
CA VAL A 4 7.08 -25.58 6.11
C VAL A 4 6.01 -25.30 5.05
N ASN A 5 5.61 -26.34 4.30
CA ASN A 5 4.55 -26.19 3.30
C ASN A 5 3.22 -25.78 3.94
N SER A 6 2.83 -26.39 5.07
CA SER A 6 1.61 -26.00 5.78
C SER A 6 1.65 -24.56 6.26
N ASN A 7 2.79 -24.06 6.74
CA ASN A 7 2.95 -22.66 7.13
C ASN A 7 2.84 -21.71 5.92
N MET A 8 3.44 -22.08 4.78
CA MET A 8 3.33 -21.33 3.54
C MET A 8 1.88 -21.30 3.03
N VAL A 9 1.18 -22.42 3.06
CA VAL A 9 -0.25 -22.51 2.69
C VAL A 9 -1.10 -21.59 3.57
N ASN A 10 -0.86 -21.58 4.89
CA ASN A 10 -1.56 -20.68 5.80
C ASN A 10 -1.27 -19.20 5.46
N GLY A 11 -0.04 -18.87 5.08
CA GLY A 11 0.30 -17.53 4.59
C GLY A 11 -0.47 -17.15 3.33
N ILE A 12 -0.58 -18.07 2.36
CA ILE A 12 -1.35 -17.84 1.12
C ILE A 12 -2.84 -17.68 1.45
N ARG A 13 -3.41 -18.49 2.35
CA ARG A 13 -4.81 -18.38 2.77
C ARG A 13 -5.14 -17.02 3.36
N ARG A 14 -4.26 -16.46 4.18
CA ARG A 14 -4.44 -15.11 4.77
C ARG A 14 -4.55 -14.00 3.73
N VAL A 15 -3.78 -14.09 2.66
CA VAL A 15 -3.81 -13.05 1.62
C VAL A 15 -4.81 -13.33 0.49
N THR A 16 -5.48 -14.48 0.51
CA THR A 16 -6.51 -14.88 -0.47
C THR A 16 -7.86 -15.13 0.22
N ILE A 17 -8.05 -16.27 0.84
CA ILE A 17 -9.34 -16.72 1.38
C ILE A 17 -9.86 -15.75 2.45
N GLU A 18 -9.03 -15.33 3.39
CA GLU A 18 -9.42 -14.38 4.45
C GLU A 18 -9.79 -12.99 3.90
N ARG A 19 -9.40 -12.71 2.65
CA ARG A 19 -9.77 -11.49 1.92
C ARG A 19 -10.90 -11.70 0.91
N GLY A 20 -11.53 -12.88 0.91
CA GLY A 20 -12.65 -13.19 0.03
C GLY A 20 -12.28 -13.65 -1.38
N TYR A 21 -11.00 -13.95 -1.64
CA TYR A 21 -10.54 -14.44 -2.94
C TYR A 21 -10.44 -15.97 -2.97
N ASP A 22 -10.81 -16.58 -4.10
CA ASP A 22 -10.57 -17.99 -4.34
C ASP A 22 -9.14 -18.21 -4.89
N PRO A 23 -8.26 -18.93 -4.18
CA PRO A 23 -6.90 -19.17 -4.65
C PRO A 23 -6.83 -19.92 -5.99
N ARG A 24 -7.88 -20.65 -6.38
CA ARG A 24 -7.95 -21.40 -7.64
C ARG A 24 -8.02 -20.49 -8.88
N ASP A 25 -8.38 -19.22 -8.69
CA ASP A 25 -8.46 -18.22 -9.75
C ASP A 25 -7.10 -17.56 -10.03
N PHE A 26 -6.09 -17.87 -9.21
CA PHE A 26 -4.76 -17.28 -9.32
C PHE A 26 -3.75 -18.21 -10.02
N VAL A 27 -2.66 -17.59 -10.46
CA VAL A 27 -1.44 -18.27 -10.91
C VAL A 27 -0.40 -18.13 -9.81
N LEU A 28 0.18 -19.26 -9.39
CA LEU A 28 1.25 -19.24 -8.41
C LEU A 28 2.60 -19.03 -9.11
N VAL A 29 3.32 -17.97 -8.76
CA VAL A 29 4.61 -17.63 -9.36
C VAL A 29 5.75 -18.05 -8.44
N ALA A 30 6.69 -18.82 -8.98
CA ALA A 30 7.90 -19.22 -8.27
C ALA A 30 8.98 -18.14 -8.37
N GLY A 31 9.38 -17.56 -7.25
CA GLY A 31 10.51 -16.64 -7.12
C GLY A 31 11.46 -17.09 -6.03
N GLY A 32 12.77 -17.10 -6.33
CA GLY A 32 13.83 -17.56 -5.43
C GLY A 32 14.24 -19.00 -5.66
N GLY A 33 15.49 -19.32 -5.31
CA GLY A 33 16.12 -20.62 -5.57
C GLY A 33 15.46 -21.80 -4.85
N ALA A 34 14.96 -21.61 -3.63
CA ALA A 34 14.33 -22.66 -2.82
C ALA A 34 12.86 -22.95 -3.20
N THR A 35 12.19 -22.02 -3.87
CA THR A 35 10.75 -22.09 -4.14
C THR A 35 10.38 -23.31 -4.98
N GLY A 36 11.26 -23.73 -5.91
CA GLY A 36 11.05 -24.91 -6.75
C GLY A 36 10.79 -26.19 -5.96
N ALA A 37 11.36 -26.32 -4.76
CA ALA A 37 11.18 -27.51 -3.90
C ALA A 37 9.79 -27.57 -3.25
N HIS A 38 9.06 -26.45 -3.18
CA HIS A 38 7.82 -26.32 -2.44
C HIS A 38 6.60 -26.08 -3.33
N ILE A 39 6.78 -25.33 -4.43
CA ILE A 39 5.67 -24.72 -5.19
C ILE A 39 4.64 -25.70 -5.70
N THR A 40 5.04 -26.89 -6.14
CA THR A 40 4.12 -27.92 -6.63
C THR A 40 3.24 -28.50 -5.52
N ALA A 41 3.80 -28.68 -4.33
CA ALA A 41 3.06 -29.13 -3.16
C ALA A 41 2.05 -28.06 -2.71
N LEU A 42 2.48 -26.79 -2.67
CA LEU A 42 1.60 -25.66 -2.34
C LEU A 42 0.45 -25.53 -3.34
N ALA A 43 0.75 -25.58 -4.64
CA ALA A 43 -0.27 -25.48 -5.69
C ALA A 43 -1.30 -26.61 -5.58
N ARG A 44 -0.85 -27.83 -5.31
CA ARG A 44 -1.72 -29.00 -5.15
C ARG A 44 -2.63 -28.85 -3.93
N GLU A 45 -2.10 -28.44 -2.79
CA GLU A 45 -2.84 -28.27 -1.55
C GLU A 45 -3.89 -27.14 -1.64
N MET A 46 -3.54 -26.07 -2.35
CA MET A 46 -4.43 -24.92 -2.58
C MET A 46 -5.39 -25.09 -3.75
N GLY A 47 -5.28 -26.17 -4.53
CA GLY A 47 -6.08 -26.37 -5.74
C GLY A 47 -5.72 -25.43 -6.89
N ILE A 48 -4.57 -24.74 -6.82
CA ILE A 48 -4.10 -23.82 -7.87
C ILE A 48 -3.64 -24.64 -9.07
N ARG A 49 -4.24 -24.36 -10.24
CA ARG A 49 -4.01 -25.17 -11.45
C ARG A 49 -2.79 -24.74 -12.26
N LYS A 50 -2.32 -23.52 -12.07
CA LYS A 50 -1.24 -22.94 -12.87
C LYS A 50 -0.09 -22.50 -11.99
N VAL A 51 1.11 -22.96 -12.31
CA VAL A 51 2.36 -22.53 -11.68
C VAL A 51 3.25 -21.96 -12.77
N LEU A 52 3.75 -20.74 -12.55
CA LEU A 52 4.70 -20.07 -13.41
C LEU A 52 6.09 -20.15 -12.79
N VAL A 53 7.02 -20.75 -13.52
CA VAL A 53 8.44 -20.78 -13.13
C VAL A 53 9.23 -20.06 -14.21
N SER A 54 9.73 -18.87 -13.90
CA SER A 54 10.56 -18.09 -14.81
C SER A 54 11.93 -18.74 -14.98
N LYS A 55 12.56 -18.58 -16.15
CA LYS A 55 13.98 -18.93 -16.35
C LYS A 55 14.91 -18.19 -15.38
N LEU A 56 14.48 -17.04 -14.88
CA LEU A 56 15.19 -16.22 -13.90
C LEU A 56 14.74 -16.49 -12.45
N SER A 57 13.97 -17.55 -12.19
CA SER A 57 13.34 -17.75 -10.87
C SER A 57 14.32 -17.74 -9.71
N SER A 58 15.52 -18.31 -9.89
CA SER A 58 16.58 -18.33 -8.85
C SER A 58 17.16 -16.92 -8.55
N GLY A 59 17.19 -16.04 -9.54
CA GLY A 59 17.69 -14.67 -9.44
C GLY A 59 16.59 -13.60 -9.49
N LEU A 60 15.32 -13.98 -9.41
CA LEU A 60 14.18 -13.06 -9.63
C LEU A 60 14.17 -11.88 -8.65
N CYS A 61 14.56 -12.11 -7.40
CA CYS A 61 14.65 -11.05 -6.41
C CYS A 61 15.75 -10.04 -6.74
N ALA A 62 16.93 -10.52 -7.13
CA ALA A 62 18.03 -9.64 -7.53
C ALA A 62 17.70 -8.86 -8.82
N TYR A 63 17.08 -9.53 -9.79
CA TYR A 63 16.58 -8.87 -10.99
C TYR A 63 15.55 -7.81 -10.67
N GLY A 64 14.60 -8.12 -9.77
CA GLY A 64 13.60 -7.16 -9.32
C GLY A 64 14.21 -5.92 -8.69
N GLN A 65 15.25 -6.07 -7.87
CA GLN A 65 15.97 -4.95 -7.27
C GLN A 65 16.67 -4.07 -8.30
N ILE A 66 17.27 -4.67 -9.34
CA ILE A 66 17.97 -3.91 -10.39
C ILE A 66 17.00 -3.05 -11.22
N ILE A 67 15.80 -3.55 -11.48
CA ILE A 67 14.78 -2.85 -12.30
C ILE A 67 13.80 -2.00 -11.50
N SER A 68 13.86 -2.06 -10.17
CA SER A 68 12.99 -1.26 -9.32
C SER A 68 13.48 0.17 -9.22
N ASP A 69 12.53 1.11 -9.23
CA ASP A 69 12.83 2.50 -8.91
C ASP A 69 13.27 2.64 -7.45
N VAL A 70 14.12 3.62 -7.19
CA VAL A 70 14.46 4.01 -5.81
C VAL A 70 13.26 4.71 -5.21
N LYS A 71 12.77 4.22 -4.08
CA LYS A 71 11.59 4.76 -3.40
C LYS A 71 11.85 4.98 -1.93
N TYR A 72 11.64 6.21 -1.48
CA TYR A 72 11.62 6.57 -0.07
C TYR A 72 10.18 6.86 0.37
N ASN A 73 9.83 6.41 1.57
CA ASN A 73 8.55 6.73 2.20
C ASN A 73 8.85 7.61 3.42
N TYR A 74 8.18 8.74 3.49
CA TYR A 74 8.23 9.65 4.63
C TYR A 74 6.84 9.74 5.23
N MET A 75 6.78 9.78 6.55
CA MET A 75 5.55 9.84 7.30
C MET A 75 5.65 10.89 8.38
N ALA A 76 4.58 11.65 8.56
CA ALA A 76 4.45 12.59 9.66
C ALA A 76 3.05 12.50 10.23
N THR A 77 2.93 12.49 11.54
CA THR A 77 1.64 12.45 12.22
C THR A 77 1.15 13.87 12.46
N ILE A 78 -0.12 14.11 12.13
CA ILE A 78 -0.85 15.35 12.42
C ILE A 78 -2.06 14.97 13.26
N PRO A 79 -1.99 15.06 14.61
CA PRO A 79 -3.11 14.69 15.48
C PRO A 79 -4.15 15.81 15.49
N MET A 80 -5.09 15.74 14.52
CA MET A 80 -6.13 16.74 14.36
C MET A 80 -7.38 16.15 13.74
N ARG A 81 -8.54 16.73 14.08
CA ARG A 81 -9.78 16.51 13.35
C ARG A 81 -9.79 17.36 12.09
N LEU A 82 -10.35 16.82 11.03
CA LEU A 82 -10.45 17.55 9.77
C LEU A 82 -11.57 18.59 9.81
N GLU A 83 -11.18 19.85 9.77
CA GLU A 83 -12.08 21.01 9.77
C GLU A 83 -11.80 21.91 8.56
N LYS A 84 -12.87 22.49 7.97
CA LYS A 84 -12.75 23.31 6.76
C LYS A 84 -11.79 24.51 6.89
N ASN A 85 -11.75 25.13 8.07
CA ASN A 85 -11.12 26.46 8.19
C ASN A 85 -9.61 26.45 8.38
N ASN A 86 -8.98 25.32 8.74
CA ASN A 86 -7.55 25.31 9.06
C ASN A 86 -6.79 24.06 8.58
N SER A 87 -7.49 22.93 8.39
CA SER A 87 -6.84 21.64 8.15
C SER A 87 -6.03 21.60 6.86
N GLY A 88 -6.55 22.21 5.79
CA GLY A 88 -5.89 22.19 4.49
C GLY A 88 -4.51 22.82 4.51
N LYS A 89 -4.35 23.96 5.19
CA LYS A 89 -3.06 24.63 5.31
C LYS A 89 -2.07 23.79 6.11
N ILE A 90 -2.50 23.28 7.27
CA ILE A 90 -1.64 22.48 8.15
C ILE A 90 -1.12 21.23 7.42
N ILE A 91 -2.03 20.50 6.74
CA ILE A 91 -1.68 19.30 5.96
C ILE A 91 -0.70 19.65 4.85
N ASN A 92 -0.97 20.71 4.08
CA ASN A 92 -0.11 21.12 2.97
C ASN A 92 1.27 21.57 3.44
N ASP A 93 1.37 22.30 4.54
CA ASP A 93 2.65 22.73 5.11
C ASP A 93 3.46 21.52 5.59
N LYS A 94 2.80 20.51 6.19
CA LYS A 94 3.46 19.27 6.60
C LYS A 94 3.91 18.43 5.40
N PHE A 95 3.12 18.33 4.33
CA PHE A 95 3.58 17.67 3.10
C PHE A 95 4.82 18.35 2.54
N LYS A 96 4.83 19.69 2.42
CA LYS A 96 6.00 20.43 1.93
C LYS A 96 7.25 20.18 2.75
N GLU A 97 7.10 20.09 4.09
CA GLU A 97 8.21 19.78 4.98
C GLU A 97 8.83 18.42 4.66
N ILE A 98 8.02 17.35 4.63
CA ILE A 98 8.52 15.99 4.40
C ILE A 98 8.95 15.77 2.94
N GLU A 99 8.31 16.42 1.97
CA GLU A 99 8.71 16.38 0.57
C GLU A 99 10.09 16.99 0.34
N ASN A 100 10.37 18.13 0.96
CA ASN A 100 11.70 18.75 0.86
C ASN A 100 12.79 17.81 1.39
N ILE A 101 12.53 17.11 2.50
CA ILE A 101 13.45 16.11 3.04
C ILE A 101 13.66 14.99 2.01
N GLY A 102 12.58 14.48 1.42
CA GLY A 102 12.62 13.40 0.43
C GLY A 102 13.36 13.79 -0.85
N ILE A 103 13.10 15.00 -1.35
CA ILE A 103 13.77 15.55 -2.53
C ILE A 103 15.28 15.67 -2.29
N GLU A 104 15.68 16.24 -1.14
CA GLU A 104 17.10 16.39 -0.79
C GLU A 104 17.80 15.02 -0.65
N HIS A 105 17.16 14.01 -0.06
CA HIS A 105 17.74 12.67 0.00
C HIS A 105 17.96 12.08 -1.40
N LEU A 106 16.98 12.16 -2.30
CA LEU A 106 17.12 11.65 -3.67
C LEU A 106 18.18 12.42 -4.46
N LYS A 107 18.35 13.74 -4.23
CA LYS A 107 19.44 14.53 -4.82
C LYS A 107 20.81 14.09 -4.30
N GLN A 108 20.93 13.79 -3.02
CA GLN A 108 22.16 13.25 -2.43
C GLN A 108 22.54 11.89 -3.01
N ASP A 109 21.54 11.07 -3.37
CA ASP A 109 21.74 9.80 -4.07
C ASP A 109 22.04 9.96 -5.57
N GLY A 110 22.06 11.19 -6.09
CA GLY A 110 22.44 11.52 -7.46
C GLY A 110 21.29 11.57 -8.46
N PHE A 111 20.04 11.64 -8.01
CA PHE A 111 18.88 11.78 -8.89
C PHE A 111 18.59 13.24 -9.22
N ASP A 112 18.34 13.54 -10.50
CA ASP A 112 17.87 14.85 -10.94
C ASP A 112 16.43 15.09 -10.45
N GLU A 113 16.15 16.31 -9.98
CA GLU A 113 14.82 16.68 -9.49
C GLU A 113 13.69 16.47 -10.52
N LYS A 114 13.99 16.67 -11.81
CA LYS A 114 13.04 16.42 -12.91
C LYS A 114 12.57 14.98 -13.04
N ASN A 115 13.31 14.01 -12.46
CA ASN A 115 13.01 12.59 -12.49
C ASN A 115 12.30 12.14 -11.18
N ILE A 116 12.14 13.04 -10.19
CA ILE A 116 11.50 12.73 -8.91
C ILE A 116 9.99 12.78 -9.09
N GLN A 117 9.34 11.73 -8.66
CA GLN A 117 7.88 11.65 -8.58
C GLN A 117 7.44 11.60 -7.13
N ILE A 118 6.44 12.41 -6.79
CA ILE A 118 5.92 12.51 -5.43
C ILE A 118 4.49 11.98 -5.42
N TYR A 119 4.22 11.11 -4.46
CA TYR A 119 2.89 10.55 -4.20
C TYR A 119 2.48 10.89 -2.79
N ARG A 120 1.28 11.47 -2.64
CA ARG A 120 0.71 11.89 -1.37
C ARG A 120 -0.43 10.99 -0.96
N SER A 121 -0.42 10.56 0.29
CA SER A 121 -1.55 9.87 0.90
C SER A 121 -1.76 10.35 2.34
N LEU A 122 -2.97 10.21 2.84
CA LEU A 122 -3.32 10.45 4.23
C LEU A 122 -3.81 9.14 4.84
N GLU A 123 -3.33 8.83 6.02
CA GLU A 123 -3.90 7.79 6.87
C GLU A 123 -4.98 8.44 7.72
N MET A 124 -6.24 8.04 7.49
CA MET A 124 -7.41 8.70 8.05
C MET A 124 -8.34 7.68 8.71
N ARG A 125 -9.05 8.09 9.74
CA ARG A 125 -10.04 7.27 10.42
C ARG A 125 -11.19 8.13 10.96
N TYR A 126 -12.31 7.50 11.29
CA TYR A 126 -13.32 8.15 12.12
C TYR A 126 -12.80 8.29 13.55
N VAL A 127 -13.16 9.38 14.21
CA VAL A 127 -12.79 9.60 15.62
C VAL A 127 -13.27 8.43 16.48
N GLY A 128 -12.34 7.82 17.20
CA GLY A 128 -12.59 6.64 18.03
C GLY A 128 -12.34 5.29 17.34
N GLN A 129 -12.03 5.26 16.05
CA GLN A 129 -11.58 4.02 15.40
C GLN A 129 -10.10 3.74 15.67
N ILE A 130 -9.75 2.44 15.66
CA ILE A 130 -8.36 1.99 15.86
C ILE A 130 -7.61 1.94 14.52
N HIS A 131 -8.28 1.47 13.47
CA HIS A 131 -7.65 1.24 12.16
C HIS A 131 -7.88 2.42 11.23
N GLU A 132 -6.81 2.82 10.58
CA GLU A 132 -6.78 3.89 9.59
C GLU A 132 -7.00 3.34 8.18
N CYS A 133 -7.47 4.21 7.29
CA CYS A 133 -7.61 3.95 5.87
C CYS A 133 -6.67 4.87 5.10
N THR A 134 -5.87 4.29 4.22
CA THR A 134 -5.04 5.06 3.30
C THR A 134 -5.90 5.72 2.22
N VAL A 135 -5.86 7.04 2.14
CA VAL A 135 -6.53 7.86 1.14
C VAL A 135 -5.49 8.52 0.25
N ASN A 136 -5.52 8.21 -1.05
CA ASN A 136 -4.65 8.86 -2.03
C ASN A 136 -5.17 10.28 -2.32
N VAL A 137 -4.29 11.27 -2.14
CA VAL A 137 -4.63 12.69 -2.32
C VAL A 137 -3.79 13.38 -3.40
N ASN A 138 -3.16 12.62 -4.29
CA ASN A 138 -2.35 13.17 -5.39
C ASN A 138 -3.13 14.08 -6.34
N PHE A 139 -4.45 13.86 -6.46
CA PHE A 139 -5.30 14.58 -7.39
C PHE A 139 -5.98 15.80 -6.77
N PHE A 140 -5.71 16.08 -5.50
CA PHE A 140 -6.33 17.19 -4.79
C PHE A 140 -5.30 18.28 -4.52
N GLU A 141 -5.68 19.51 -4.81
CA GLU A 141 -5.02 20.66 -4.20
C GLU A 141 -5.42 20.70 -2.72
N ILE A 142 -4.45 20.58 -1.82
CA ILE A 142 -4.71 20.53 -0.39
C ILE A 142 -4.77 21.96 0.14
N ASN A 143 -5.98 22.46 0.26
CA ASN A 143 -6.30 23.76 0.84
C ASN A 143 -7.61 23.68 1.62
N ASN A 144 -7.97 24.73 2.32
CA ASN A 144 -9.18 24.73 3.17
C ASN A 144 -10.47 24.52 2.36
N ASP A 145 -10.51 25.00 1.10
CA ASP A 145 -11.70 24.90 0.25
C ASP A 145 -11.95 23.48 -0.28
N ASN A 146 -10.89 22.64 -0.28
CA ASN A 146 -10.93 21.27 -0.82
C ASN A 146 -10.98 20.18 0.26
N ILE A 147 -11.04 20.52 1.53
CA ILE A 147 -11.10 19.53 2.63
C ILE A 147 -12.30 18.59 2.49
N ASP A 148 -13.45 19.08 2.07
CA ASP A 148 -14.63 18.24 1.84
C ASP A 148 -14.38 17.15 0.80
N LYS A 149 -13.55 17.41 -0.23
CA LYS A 149 -13.19 16.40 -1.23
C LYS A 149 -12.34 15.29 -0.62
N ILE A 150 -11.45 15.65 0.31
CA ILE A 150 -10.60 14.68 1.02
C ILE A 150 -11.47 13.83 1.96
N ILE A 151 -12.36 14.44 2.72
CA ILE A 151 -13.31 13.75 3.60
C ILE A 151 -14.20 12.79 2.78
N ASN A 152 -14.73 13.24 1.65
CA ASN A 152 -15.52 12.38 0.76
C ASN A 152 -14.71 11.22 0.17
N ALA A 153 -13.46 11.46 -0.20
CA ALA A 153 -12.55 10.41 -0.66
C ALA A 153 -12.32 9.36 0.44
N PHE A 154 -12.16 9.79 1.70
CA PHE A 154 -12.07 8.89 2.84
C PHE A 154 -13.37 8.08 3.04
N HIS A 155 -14.55 8.71 3.05
CA HIS A 155 -15.82 8.00 3.17
C HIS A 155 -15.99 6.92 2.10
N ASN A 156 -15.64 7.24 0.85
CA ASN A 156 -15.68 6.28 -0.25
C ASN A 156 -14.69 5.14 -0.04
N ARG A 157 -13.46 5.46 0.36
CA ARG A 157 -12.44 4.45 0.64
C ARG A 157 -12.80 3.54 1.80
N HIS A 158 -13.36 4.10 2.88
CA HIS A 158 -13.86 3.34 4.01
C HIS A 158 -14.97 2.37 3.60
N LYS A 159 -15.92 2.86 2.77
CA LYS A 159 -17.00 2.02 2.23
C LYS A 159 -16.50 0.89 1.34
N GLU A 160 -15.46 1.14 0.53
CA GLU A 160 -14.82 0.09 -0.27
C GLU A 160 -14.19 -1.01 0.59
N LEU A 161 -13.54 -0.62 1.69
CA LEU A 161 -12.80 -1.56 2.54
C LEU A 161 -13.71 -2.31 3.52
N TYR A 162 -14.73 -1.64 4.07
CA TYR A 162 -15.53 -2.15 5.17
C TYR A 162 -17.02 -2.32 4.83
N ALA A 163 -17.43 -1.99 3.59
CA ALA A 163 -18.81 -2.04 3.10
C ALA A 163 -19.78 -1.03 3.73
N TYR A 164 -19.32 -0.14 4.61
CA TYR A 164 -20.10 0.95 5.21
C TYR A 164 -19.27 2.23 5.34
N ASN A 165 -19.94 3.37 5.55
CA ASN A 165 -19.35 4.64 5.94
C ASN A 165 -20.30 5.39 6.90
N GLU A 166 -19.76 6.34 7.63
CA GLU A 166 -20.46 7.18 8.61
C GLU A 166 -20.27 8.65 8.24
N ILE A 167 -21.11 9.13 7.31
CA ILE A 167 -20.95 10.48 6.70
C ILE A 167 -21.02 11.61 7.74
N ASP A 168 -21.79 11.41 8.81
CA ASP A 168 -21.99 12.42 9.86
C ASP A 168 -20.92 12.34 10.98
N SER A 169 -20.03 11.36 10.93
CA SER A 169 -18.97 11.18 11.93
C SER A 169 -17.76 12.05 11.62
N GLU A 170 -17.13 12.56 12.70
CA GLU A 170 -15.89 13.32 12.59
C GLU A 170 -14.73 12.45 12.11
N VAL A 171 -13.86 13.03 11.31
CA VAL A 171 -12.70 12.37 10.69
C VAL A 171 -11.41 13.00 11.22
N GLU A 172 -10.44 12.16 11.56
CA GLU A 172 -9.10 12.54 11.99
C GLU A 172 -8.02 11.85 11.16
#